data_3b9b37d56104a80cde4ba5e6d1692e30
#
_entry.id   3b9b37d56104a80cde4ba5e6d1692e30
#
_cell.length_a   1.000
_cell.length_b   1.000
_cell.length_c   1.000
_cell.angle_alpha   90.00
_cell.angle_beta   90.00
_cell.angle_gamma   90.00
#
_symmetry.space_group_name_H-M   'P 1'
#
loop_
_entity.id
_entity.type
_entity.pdbx_description
1 polymer ?
#
loop_
_entity_poly.entity_id
_entity_poly.type
_entity_poly.pdbx_seq_one_letter_code
_entity_poly.pdbx_strand_id
1 'polypeptide(L)'
;MRLVSGFTFVWIGLSTAMQLAFGADMAPKSTRPTQQAERHHPKDWRFTLPNGDAVKGRAVFAKYECYYCHEVRGEDFLFAGVDYGPELSQMGPLHPLEYFAESIINPNVVVSSQYRRDDGKSTMPSYSEKMTVQELIDVSAYLASLRPPATAKFVKGTGKIIAVVPQSKEIVIDHEAIKDYMDAMTMGYKVSSLALLKGLSSGDRVEFTLDTTQRVVTKIDKLKR
;
A
#
# COMPACT_ATOMS: atom_id res chain seq x y z
N MET A 1 69.43 8.43 -39.92
CA MET A 1 70.80 7.84 -39.96
C MET A 1 70.80 6.61 -39.06
N ARG A 2 71.11 5.41 -39.64
CA ARG A 2 71.30 4.07 -39.03
C ARG A 2 70.04 3.42 -38.43
N LEU A 3 69.31 2.46 -39.05
CA LEU A 3 69.66 1.06 -39.49
C LEU A 3 70.45 0.23 -38.49
N VAL A 4 69.89 -0.85 -38.01
CA VAL A 4 70.36 -2.23 -37.85
C VAL A 4 69.17 -3.07 -37.33
N SER A 5 68.50 -3.89 -38.11
CA SER A 5 68.81 -5.24 -38.57
C SER A 5 68.77 -6.28 -37.49
N GLY A 6 67.71 -7.05 -37.49
CA GLY A 6 67.57 -8.46 -37.76
C GLY A 6 67.90 -9.38 -36.59
N PHE A 7 66.98 -10.29 -36.27
CA PHE A 7 67.27 -11.75 -36.29
C PHE A 7 65.99 -12.54 -36.06
N THR A 8 65.65 -13.30 -37.05
CA THR A 8 64.65 -14.34 -37.09
C THR A 8 65.13 -15.57 -36.30
N PHE A 9 64.38 -16.07 -35.36
CA PHE A 9 64.52 -17.43 -34.92
C PHE A 9 63.19 -18.15 -34.97
N VAL A 10 63.05 -19.01 -35.95
CA VAL A 10 62.04 -20.04 -36.07
C VAL A 10 62.44 -21.18 -35.12
N TRP A 11 61.58 -21.44 -34.12
CA TRP A 11 61.62 -22.70 -33.36
C TRP A 11 60.32 -23.46 -33.60
N ILE A 12 60.46 -24.52 -34.41
CA ILE A 12 59.47 -25.56 -34.56
C ILE A 12 59.66 -26.50 -33.34
N GLY A 13 58.77 -26.46 -32.40
CA GLY A 13 58.73 -27.35 -31.29
C GLY A 13 57.39 -28.10 -31.31
N LEU A 14 57.40 -29.32 -31.82
CA LEU A 14 56.37 -30.30 -31.62
C LEU A 14 56.23 -30.53 -30.11
N SER A 15 55.09 -30.15 -29.51
CA SER A 15 54.71 -30.62 -28.18
C SER A 15 53.31 -31.19 -28.25
N THR A 16 53.26 -32.48 -28.11
CA THR A 16 52.08 -33.33 -27.91
C THR A 16 51.18 -32.75 -26.83
N ALA A 17 50.03 -32.28 -27.23
CA ALA A 17 48.98 -31.87 -26.32
C ALA A 17 48.40 -33.12 -25.66
N MET A 18 48.84 -33.42 -24.44
CA MET A 18 48.16 -34.35 -23.55
C MET A 18 46.97 -33.61 -22.95
N GLN A 19 45.81 -33.78 -23.55
CA GLN A 19 44.55 -33.33 -23.00
C GLN A 19 44.24 -34.12 -21.75
N LEU A 20 44.57 -33.58 -20.57
CA LEU A 20 43.98 -33.99 -19.32
C LEU A 20 42.50 -33.56 -19.33
N ALA A 21 41.65 -34.53 -19.64
CA ALA A 21 40.23 -34.39 -19.40
C ALA A 21 40.04 -34.29 -17.87
N PHE A 22 40.03 -33.04 -17.37
CA PHE A 22 39.45 -32.78 -16.05
C PHE A 22 37.95 -32.99 -16.16
N GLY A 23 37.51 -34.11 -15.59
CA GLY A 23 36.10 -34.43 -15.41
C GLY A 23 35.42 -33.33 -14.65
N ALA A 24 34.71 -32.45 -15.38
CA ALA A 24 33.65 -31.64 -14.83
C ALA A 24 32.51 -32.61 -14.56
N ASP A 25 32.37 -33.07 -13.36
CA ASP A 25 31.09 -33.44 -12.77
C ASP A 25 31.24 -34.19 -11.44
N MET A 26 31.62 -33.47 -10.42
CA MET A 26 31.40 -33.95 -9.05
C MET A 26 31.04 -32.75 -8.13
N ALA A 27 30.12 -31.91 -8.57
CA ALA A 27 29.30 -31.19 -7.60
C ALA A 27 28.33 -32.23 -7.01
N PRO A 28 28.30 -32.47 -5.70
CA PRO A 28 27.30 -33.34 -5.11
C PRO A 28 25.94 -32.69 -5.43
N LYS A 29 25.14 -33.35 -6.27
CA LYS A 29 23.72 -33.05 -6.40
C LYS A 29 23.17 -33.12 -5.00
N SER A 30 22.92 -31.95 -4.40
CA SER A 30 22.20 -31.86 -3.15
C SER A 30 20.85 -32.54 -3.36
N THR A 31 20.78 -33.77 -3.05
CA THR A 31 19.53 -34.51 -2.86
C THR A 31 18.96 -34.19 -1.50
N ARG A 32 18.98 -32.87 -1.15
CA ARG A 32 18.11 -32.45 -0.09
C ARG A 32 16.72 -32.54 -0.70
N PRO A 33 15.83 -33.43 -0.22
CA PRO A 33 14.43 -33.38 -0.62
C PRO A 33 14.02 -31.96 -0.38
N THR A 34 13.42 -31.32 -1.35
CA THR A 34 12.56 -30.17 -1.11
C THR A 34 11.48 -30.71 -0.16
N GLN A 35 11.77 -30.71 1.14
CA GLN A 35 10.75 -30.71 2.13
C GLN A 35 9.97 -29.44 1.79
N GLN A 36 8.91 -29.61 0.99
CA GLN A 36 7.81 -28.68 1.05
C GLN A 36 7.51 -28.60 2.53
N ALA A 37 7.93 -27.48 3.13
CA ALA A 37 7.65 -27.23 4.52
C ALA A 37 6.16 -27.49 4.67
N GLU A 38 5.82 -28.60 5.32
CA GLU A 38 4.43 -28.94 5.59
C GLU A 38 3.87 -27.70 6.25
N ARG A 39 2.90 -27.09 5.60
CA ARG A 39 2.28 -25.89 6.15
C ARG A 39 1.55 -26.35 7.40
N HIS A 40 2.16 -26.10 8.57
CA HIS A 40 1.60 -26.48 9.87
C HIS A 40 0.38 -25.64 10.25
N HIS A 41 -0.24 -24.98 9.28
CA HIS A 41 -1.46 -24.20 9.46
C HIS A 41 -2.53 -24.62 8.43
N PRO A 42 -3.83 -24.50 8.74
CA PRO A 42 -4.92 -24.74 7.81
C PRO A 42 -4.75 -23.93 6.52
N LYS A 43 -5.24 -24.47 5.37
CA LYS A 43 -5.16 -23.77 4.07
C LYS A 43 -5.77 -22.38 4.09
N ASP A 44 -6.80 -22.19 4.92
CA ASP A 44 -7.53 -20.94 5.05
C ASP A 44 -7.08 -20.10 6.26
N TRP A 45 -5.96 -20.48 6.87
CA TRP A 45 -5.41 -19.70 7.97
C TRP A 45 -5.04 -18.28 7.51
N ARG A 46 -5.51 -17.30 8.28
CA ARG A 46 -5.15 -15.90 8.11
C ARG A 46 -4.79 -15.34 9.47
N PHE A 47 -3.82 -14.46 9.47
CA PHE A 47 -3.55 -13.66 10.65
C PHE A 47 -4.73 -12.71 10.86
N THR A 48 -5.28 -12.70 12.07
CA THR A 48 -6.30 -11.76 12.52
C THR A 48 -5.86 -11.15 13.83
N LEU A 49 -6.05 -9.85 13.96
CA LEU A 49 -5.81 -9.19 15.24
C LEU A 49 -6.93 -9.55 16.24
N PRO A 50 -6.59 -9.73 17.53
CA PRO A 50 -7.61 -9.83 18.57
C PRO A 50 -8.48 -8.57 18.63
N ASN A 51 -9.69 -8.70 19.18
CA ASN A 51 -10.52 -7.54 19.44
C ASN A 51 -9.83 -6.64 20.48
N GLY A 52 -9.66 -5.37 20.13
CA GLY A 52 -9.11 -4.36 21.03
C GLY A 52 -10.21 -3.53 21.71
N ASP A 53 -9.78 -2.71 22.64
CA ASP A 53 -10.61 -1.77 23.35
C ASP A 53 -10.49 -0.37 22.71
N ALA A 54 -11.51 0.07 22.00
CA ALA A 54 -11.48 1.35 21.29
C ALA A 54 -11.36 2.57 22.25
N VAL A 55 -11.84 2.46 23.48
CA VAL A 55 -11.71 3.55 24.47
C VAL A 55 -10.26 3.69 24.91
N LYS A 56 -9.60 2.57 25.20
CA LYS A 56 -8.15 2.57 25.48
C LYS A 56 -7.35 2.99 24.24
N GLY A 57 -7.78 2.56 23.06
CA GLY A 57 -7.17 2.93 21.80
C GLY A 57 -7.17 4.43 21.55
N ARG A 58 -8.27 5.12 21.91
CA ARG A 58 -8.31 6.59 21.89
C ARG A 58 -7.26 7.21 22.80
N ALA A 59 -7.06 6.65 23.98
CA ALA A 59 -6.02 7.11 24.90
C ALA A 59 -4.60 6.83 24.36
N VAL A 60 -4.40 5.70 23.66
CA VAL A 60 -3.16 5.37 22.96
C VAL A 60 -2.91 6.35 21.80
N PHE A 61 -3.93 6.68 21.01
CA PHE A 61 -3.86 7.67 19.95
C PHE A 61 -3.40 9.04 20.48
N ALA A 62 -3.94 9.46 21.63
CA ALA A 62 -3.53 10.66 22.34
C ALA A 62 -2.09 10.54 22.87
N LYS A 63 -1.73 9.41 23.51
CA LYS A 63 -0.40 9.16 24.10
C LYS A 63 0.74 9.31 23.09
N TYR A 64 0.53 8.82 21.87
CA TYR A 64 1.53 8.89 20.80
C TYR A 64 1.37 10.11 19.91
N GLU A 65 0.50 11.04 20.27
CA GLU A 65 0.26 12.31 19.56
C GLU A 65 -0.09 12.14 18.08
N CYS A 66 -0.78 11.04 17.76
CA CYS A 66 -1.16 10.74 16.37
C CYS A 66 -1.99 11.88 15.74
N TYR A 67 -2.78 12.57 16.58
CA TYR A 67 -3.59 13.73 16.21
C TYR A 67 -2.75 14.92 15.72
N TYR A 68 -1.45 14.96 15.99
CA TYR A 68 -0.59 16.02 15.48
C TYR A 68 -0.54 16.01 13.94
N CYS A 69 -0.52 14.82 13.36
CA CYS A 69 -0.46 14.60 11.91
C CYS A 69 -1.80 14.18 11.31
N HIS A 70 -2.71 13.63 12.11
CA HIS A 70 -3.98 13.08 11.65
C HIS A 70 -5.17 13.77 12.29
N GLU A 71 -5.95 14.47 11.47
CA GLU A 71 -7.25 14.99 11.92
C GLU A 71 -8.22 13.84 12.17
N VAL A 72 -9.01 13.96 13.25
CA VAL A 72 -10.18 13.12 13.53
C VAL A 72 -11.36 14.04 13.84
N ARG A 73 -12.20 14.31 12.85
CA ARG A 73 -13.34 15.21 12.99
C ARG A 73 -14.36 14.66 13.98
N GLY A 74 -14.83 15.52 14.86
CA GLY A 74 -15.76 15.14 15.92
C GLY A 74 -15.09 14.72 17.22
N GLU A 75 -13.77 14.58 17.24
CA GLU A 75 -12.96 14.41 18.44
C GLU A 75 -12.41 15.77 18.92
N ASP A 76 -12.04 15.83 20.18
CA ASP A 76 -11.52 17.03 20.85
C ASP A 76 -9.98 17.15 20.81
N PHE A 77 -9.33 16.44 19.89
CA PHE A 77 -7.90 16.52 19.73
C PHE A 77 -7.47 17.85 19.09
N LEU A 78 -6.37 18.40 19.59
CA LEU A 78 -5.77 19.62 19.05
C LEU A 78 -4.93 19.26 17.79
N PHE A 79 -5.60 19.12 16.65
CA PHE A 79 -4.91 18.92 15.38
C PHE A 79 -4.03 20.12 15.04
N ALA A 80 -2.78 19.88 14.66
CA ALA A 80 -1.82 20.94 14.40
C ALA A 80 -2.07 21.72 13.09
N GLY A 81 -3.03 21.30 12.28
CA GLY A 81 -3.34 21.92 10.99
C GLY A 81 -2.27 21.69 9.91
N VAL A 82 -1.45 20.68 10.08
CA VAL A 82 -0.38 20.30 9.14
C VAL A 82 -0.80 19.09 8.30
N ASP A 83 -0.56 19.15 7.00
CA ASP A 83 -0.92 18.07 6.06
C ASP A 83 0.21 17.00 5.99
N TYR A 84 0.46 16.35 7.14
CA TYR A 84 1.46 15.27 7.23
C TYR A 84 0.86 13.87 7.13
N GLY A 85 -0.44 13.72 7.28
CA GLY A 85 -1.16 12.45 7.21
C GLY A 85 -2.63 12.64 6.88
N PRO A 86 -3.30 11.57 6.38
CA PRO A 86 -4.70 11.65 6.02
C PRO A 86 -5.62 11.91 7.22
N GLU A 87 -6.77 12.52 6.95
CA GLU A 87 -7.89 12.61 7.86
C GLU A 87 -8.46 11.20 8.13
N LEU A 88 -8.73 10.85 9.39
CA LEU A 88 -9.02 9.47 9.79
C LEU A 88 -10.47 9.20 10.16
N SER A 89 -11.34 10.22 10.29
CA SER A 89 -12.73 10.04 10.76
C SER A 89 -13.53 9.01 9.96
N GLN A 90 -13.14 8.79 8.71
CA GLN A 90 -13.87 7.95 7.77
C GLN A 90 -13.22 6.61 7.50
N MET A 91 -12.00 6.40 8.02
CA MET A 91 -11.19 5.26 7.65
C MET A 91 -11.70 3.94 8.26
N GLY A 92 -12.33 3.99 9.44
CA GLY A 92 -12.73 2.79 10.16
C GLY A 92 -13.53 1.80 9.33
N PRO A 93 -14.56 2.25 8.60
CA PRO A 93 -15.34 1.34 7.78
C PRO A 93 -14.69 0.98 6.44
N LEU A 94 -13.61 1.63 6.04
CA LEU A 94 -12.97 1.42 4.73
C LEU A 94 -11.92 0.32 4.76
N HIS A 95 -11.33 0.08 5.94
CA HIS A 95 -10.20 -0.81 6.08
C HIS A 95 -10.41 -1.85 7.19
N PRO A 96 -9.87 -3.05 7.04
CA PRO A 96 -9.86 -4.05 8.10
C PRO A 96 -8.92 -3.62 9.23
N LEU A 97 -9.08 -4.23 10.40
CA LEU A 97 -8.30 -3.92 11.60
C LEU A 97 -6.79 -4.06 11.36
N GLU A 98 -6.40 -5.08 10.61
CA GLU A 98 -5.02 -5.41 10.27
C GLU A 98 -4.34 -4.32 9.44
N TYR A 99 -5.09 -3.63 8.60
CA TYR A 99 -4.59 -2.51 7.80
C TYR A 99 -4.08 -1.36 8.68
N PHE A 100 -4.84 -1.02 9.72
CA PHE A 100 -4.41 0.02 10.67
C PHE A 100 -3.16 -0.40 11.42
N ALA A 101 -3.13 -1.65 11.90
CA ALA A 101 -1.96 -2.18 12.60
C ALA A 101 -0.71 -2.18 11.70
N GLU A 102 -0.83 -2.66 10.47
CA GLU A 102 0.28 -2.65 9.51
C GLU A 102 0.76 -1.23 9.22
N SER A 103 -0.14 -0.30 8.98
CA SER A 103 0.20 1.12 8.71
C SER A 103 0.96 1.78 9.86
N ILE A 104 0.68 1.40 11.11
CA ILE A 104 1.33 1.93 12.30
C ILE A 104 2.75 1.36 12.46
N ILE A 105 2.93 0.06 12.28
CA ILE A 105 4.24 -0.60 12.48
C ILE A 105 5.12 -0.60 11.24
N ASN A 106 4.54 -0.57 10.06
CA ASN A 106 5.25 -0.60 8.78
C ASN A 106 4.65 0.37 7.75
N PRO A 107 4.73 1.68 8.01
CA PRO A 107 4.06 2.71 7.19
C PRO A 107 4.60 2.83 5.75
N ASN A 108 5.67 2.10 5.42
CA ASN A 108 6.24 2.10 4.08
C ASN A 108 5.64 1.04 3.14
N VAL A 109 4.75 0.15 3.61
CA VAL A 109 4.12 -0.88 2.76
C VAL A 109 3.17 -0.24 1.75
N VAL A 110 2.33 0.67 2.22
CA VAL A 110 1.42 1.42 1.37
C VAL A 110 1.59 2.92 1.63
N VAL A 111 2.15 3.63 0.68
CA VAL A 111 2.39 5.07 0.81
C VAL A 111 1.65 5.81 -0.29
N SER A 112 0.66 6.60 0.08
CA SER A 112 0.01 7.54 -0.82
C SER A 112 1.02 8.54 -1.37
N SER A 113 0.88 8.92 -2.64
CA SER A 113 1.79 9.89 -3.29
C SER A 113 1.89 11.22 -2.55
N GLN A 114 0.79 11.66 -1.95
CA GLN A 114 0.68 12.90 -1.17
C GLN A 114 1.54 12.89 0.09
N TYR A 115 1.70 11.71 0.74
CA TYR A 115 2.43 11.57 2.00
C TYR A 115 3.76 10.84 1.81
N ARG A 116 4.28 10.86 0.58
CA ARG A 116 5.54 10.23 0.21
C ARG A 116 6.65 11.28 0.20
N ARG A 117 7.72 11.00 0.93
CA ARG A 117 8.94 11.80 0.93
C ARG A 117 9.73 11.61 -0.38
N ASP A 118 10.71 12.47 -0.62
CA ASP A 118 11.60 12.39 -1.79
C ASP A 118 12.38 11.07 -1.86
N ASP A 119 12.67 10.45 -0.69
CA ASP A 119 13.32 9.14 -0.60
C ASP A 119 12.36 7.96 -0.84
N GLY A 120 11.11 8.23 -1.21
CA GLY A 120 10.07 7.25 -1.50
C GLY A 120 9.37 6.68 -0.26
N LYS A 121 9.80 7.06 0.95
CA LYS A 121 9.23 6.57 2.21
C LYS A 121 8.05 7.41 2.67
N SER A 122 7.29 6.85 3.60
CA SER A 122 6.20 7.55 4.28
C SER A 122 6.71 8.69 5.15
N THR A 123 5.92 9.78 5.22
CA THR A 123 6.10 10.82 6.26
C THR A 123 5.79 10.30 7.65
N MET A 124 4.91 9.30 7.77
CA MET A 124 4.57 8.65 9.04
C MET A 124 5.76 7.83 9.57
N PRO A 125 6.20 8.03 10.82
CA PRO A 125 7.23 7.20 11.43
C PRO A 125 6.69 5.80 11.77
N SER A 126 7.58 4.80 11.83
CA SER A 126 7.22 3.49 12.37
C SER A 126 7.13 3.53 13.90
N TYR A 127 6.14 2.85 14.44
CA TYR A 127 5.94 2.66 15.89
C TYR A 127 6.25 1.24 16.37
N SER A 128 6.83 0.39 15.51
CA SER A 128 7.12 -1.02 15.80
C SER A 128 7.95 -1.25 17.08
N GLU A 129 8.83 -0.29 17.43
CA GLU A 129 9.70 -0.39 18.62
C GLU A 129 9.23 0.50 19.78
N LYS A 130 8.15 1.23 19.62
CA LYS A 130 7.68 2.21 20.59
C LYS A 130 6.40 1.77 21.30
N MET A 131 5.60 0.99 20.62
CA MET A 131 4.25 0.63 21.04
C MET A 131 4.21 -0.82 21.49
N THR A 132 3.53 -1.12 22.58
CA THR A 132 3.28 -2.51 22.98
C THR A 132 2.27 -3.15 22.04
N VAL A 133 2.25 -4.48 21.98
CA VAL A 133 1.27 -5.23 21.17
C VAL A 133 -0.17 -4.90 21.57
N GLN A 134 -0.44 -4.73 22.88
CA GLN A 134 -1.79 -4.39 23.34
C GLN A 134 -2.19 -2.97 22.92
N GLU A 135 -1.28 -2.02 22.99
CA GLU A 135 -1.52 -0.65 22.52
C GLU A 135 -1.79 -0.62 21.00
N LEU A 136 -1.05 -1.42 20.23
CA LEU A 136 -1.30 -1.56 18.79
C LEU A 136 -2.70 -2.11 18.51
N ILE A 137 -3.11 -3.15 19.23
CA ILE A 137 -4.43 -3.75 19.10
C ILE A 137 -5.52 -2.73 19.46
N ASP A 138 -5.37 -2.03 20.58
CA ASP A 138 -6.36 -1.08 21.07
C ASP A 138 -6.48 0.15 20.15
N VAL A 139 -5.36 0.74 19.71
CA VAL A 139 -5.40 1.89 18.77
C VAL A 139 -5.97 1.49 17.41
N SER A 140 -5.68 0.28 16.94
CA SER A 140 -6.28 -0.23 15.71
C SER A 140 -7.80 -0.40 15.87
N ALA A 141 -8.27 -0.87 17.04
CA ALA A 141 -9.70 -0.95 17.35
C ALA A 141 -10.36 0.43 17.41
N TYR A 142 -9.67 1.43 17.96
CA TYR A 142 -10.15 2.82 17.93
C TYR A 142 -10.30 3.32 16.51
N LEU A 143 -9.27 3.19 15.68
CA LEU A 143 -9.30 3.64 14.28
C LEU A 143 -10.39 2.91 13.49
N ALA A 144 -10.54 1.60 13.68
CA ALA A 144 -11.60 0.82 13.06
C ALA A 144 -13.02 1.21 13.57
N SER A 145 -13.13 1.82 14.73
CA SER A 145 -14.40 2.31 15.30
C SER A 145 -14.82 3.68 14.77
N LEU A 146 -13.89 4.45 14.22
CA LEU A 146 -14.17 5.79 13.70
C LEU A 146 -15.24 5.75 12.61
N ARG A 147 -16.16 6.69 12.69
CA ARG A 147 -17.24 6.85 11.71
C ARG A 147 -17.26 8.30 11.23
N PRO A 148 -17.58 8.52 9.96
CA PRO A 148 -17.75 9.88 9.49
C PRO A 148 -18.79 10.61 10.35
N PRO A 149 -18.56 11.90 10.62
CA PRO A 149 -19.63 12.73 11.16
C PRO A 149 -20.85 12.66 10.23
N ALA A 150 -22.05 12.87 10.77
CA ALA A 150 -23.27 12.80 9.98
C ALA A 150 -23.18 13.81 8.80
N THR A 151 -22.92 13.31 7.62
CA THR A 151 -22.80 14.09 6.39
C THR A 151 -24.03 13.95 5.52
N ALA A 152 -24.17 14.78 4.50
CA ALA A 152 -25.21 14.61 3.49
C ALA A 152 -25.17 13.18 2.92
N LYS A 153 -26.35 12.57 2.72
CA LYS A 153 -26.47 11.20 2.20
C LYS A 153 -25.74 11.00 0.88
N PHE A 154 -25.64 12.03 0.07
CA PHE A 154 -24.92 12.02 -1.20
C PHE A 154 -23.91 13.16 -1.25
N VAL A 155 -22.69 12.82 -1.64
CA VAL A 155 -21.63 13.80 -1.87
C VAL A 155 -21.09 13.66 -3.29
N LYS A 156 -20.55 14.75 -3.82
CA LYS A 156 -19.92 14.78 -5.13
C LYS A 156 -18.41 14.85 -4.97
N GLY A 157 -17.71 14.08 -5.79
CA GLY A 157 -16.26 14.11 -5.93
C GLY A 157 -15.85 14.25 -7.38
N THR A 158 -14.63 14.72 -7.59
CA THR A 158 -13.95 14.72 -8.90
C THR A 158 -12.65 13.93 -8.77
N GLY A 159 -12.22 13.32 -9.87
CA GLY A 159 -10.97 12.56 -9.85
C GLY A 159 -10.62 11.97 -11.20
N LYS A 160 -9.51 11.23 -11.19
CA LYS A 160 -8.99 10.49 -12.33
C LYS A 160 -9.17 9.00 -12.11
N ILE A 161 -9.72 8.30 -13.09
CA ILE A 161 -9.83 6.83 -13.04
C ILE A 161 -8.45 6.20 -13.13
N ILE A 162 -8.11 5.37 -12.18
CA ILE A 162 -6.89 4.55 -12.18
C ILE A 162 -7.18 3.16 -12.75
N ALA A 163 -8.30 2.55 -12.35
CA ALA A 163 -8.71 1.24 -12.87
C ALA A 163 -10.23 1.09 -12.89
N VAL A 164 -10.72 0.28 -13.82
CA VAL A 164 -12.12 -0.18 -13.89
C VAL A 164 -12.11 -1.69 -13.75
N VAL A 165 -12.82 -2.23 -12.77
CA VAL A 165 -12.86 -3.66 -12.44
C VAL A 165 -14.31 -4.19 -12.51
N PRO A 166 -14.83 -4.48 -13.72
CA PRO A 166 -16.24 -4.85 -13.88
C PRO A 166 -16.63 -6.14 -13.14
N GLN A 167 -15.69 -7.09 -13.00
CA GLN A 167 -15.93 -8.38 -12.35
C GLN A 167 -16.34 -8.22 -10.89
N SER A 168 -15.77 -7.25 -10.17
CA SER A 168 -16.09 -6.95 -8.78
C SER A 168 -17.06 -5.78 -8.62
N LYS A 169 -17.54 -5.19 -9.72
CA LYS A 169 -18.33 -3.94 -9.73
C LYS A 169 -17.61 -2.78 -9.04
N GLU A 170 -16.33 -2.62 -9.34
CA GLU A 170 -15.49 -1.61 -8.71
C GLU A 170 -14.86 -0.67 -9.72
N ILE A 171 -14.58 0.54 -9.23
CA ILE A 171 -13.79 1.54 -9.92
C ILE A 171 -12.77 2.11 -8.94
N VAL A 172 -11.52 2.24 -9.37
CA VAL A 172 -10.46 2.88 -8.59
C VAL A 172 -10.30 4.29 -9.10
N ILE A 173 -10.47 5.27 -8.20
CA ILE A 173 -10.40 6.69 -8.52
C ILE A 173 -9.34 7.34 -7.64
N ASP A 174 -8.44 8.10 -8.26
CA ASP A 174 -7.58 9.07 -7.60
C ASP A 174 -8.37 10.37 -7.54
N HIS A 175 -9.04 10.62 -6.40
CA HIS A 175 -9.99 11.72 -6.26
C HIS A 175 -9.40 12.89 -5.49
N GLU A 176 -9.86 14.06 -5.85
CA GLU A 176 -9.63 15.30 -5.11
C GLU A 176 -10.40 15.26 -3.77
N ALA A 177 -10.10 16.20 -2.86
CA ALA A 177 -10.84 16.28 -1.60
C ALA A 177 -12.35 16.43 -1.84
N ILE A 178 -13.13 15.57 -1.19
CA ILE A 178 -14.59 15.62 -1.21
C ILE A 178 -15.04 16.46 -0.01
N LYS A 179 -15.53 17.65 -0.28
CA LYS A 179 -15.89 18.63 0.75
C LYS A 179 -16.75 18.03 1.87
N ASP A 180 -16.37 18.27 3.09
CA ASP A 180 -17.03 17.83 4.32
C ASP A 180 -17.19 16.29 4.43
N TYR A 181 -16.42 15.55 3.62
CA TYR A 181 -16.50 14.09 3.63
C TYR A 181 -15.13 13.40 3.69
N MET A 182 -14.19 13.70 2.79
CA MET A 182 -12.94 12.92 2.66
C MET A 182 -11.85 13.76 1.98
N ASP A 183 -10.60 13.60 2.43
CA ASP A 183 -9.43 14.20 1.79
C ASP A 183 -9.11 13.55 0.44
N ALA A 184 -8.23 14.18 -0.33
CA ALA A 184 -7.76 13.65 -1.61
C ALA A 184 -7.00 12.34 -1.41
N MET A 185 -7.40 11.29 -2.14
CA MET A 185 -6.72 9.98 -2.08
C MET A 185 -7.09 9.10 -3.26
N THR A 186 -6.33 8.02 -3.44
CA THR A 186 -6.68 6.95 -4.40
C THR A 186 -7.38 5.83 -3.67
N MET A 187 -8.62 5.50 -4.07
CA MET A 187 -9.32 4.37 -3.48
C MET A 187 -10.31 3.68 -4.44
N GLY A 188 -10.66 2.44 -4.09
CA GLY A 188 -11.66 1.65 -4.78
C GLY A 188 -13.08 1.90 -4.26
N TYR A 189 -14.02 2.08 -5.17
CA TYR A 189 -15.43 2.26 -4.87
C TYR A 189 -16.25 1.17 -5.56
N LYS A 190 -17.20 0.60 -4.84
CA LYS A 190 -18.28 -0.17 -5.46
C LYS A 190 -19.18 0.78 -6.28
N VAL A 191 -19.73 0.28 -7.37
CA VAL A 191 -20.73 1.01 -8.16
C VAL A 191 -22.11 0.37 -8.00
N SER A 192 -23.15 1.18 -7.97
CA SER A 192 -24.54 0.70 -7.83
C SER A 192 -24.99 -0.15 -9.03
N SER A 193 -24.42 0.10 -10.21
CA SER A 193 -24.72 -0.63 -11.44
C SER A 193 -23.49 -0.74 -12.33
N LEU A 194 -23.32 -1.90 -12.99
CA LEU A 194 -22.31 -2.09 -14.03
C LEU A 194 -22.48 -1.13 -15.21
N ALA A 195 -23.68 -0.59 -15.43
CA ALA A 195 -23.92 0.39 -16.47
C ALA A 195 -23.10 1.67 -16.29
N LEU A 196 -22.77 2.02 -15.04
CA LEU A 196 -21.95 3.19 -14.72
C LEU A 196 -20.50 3.06 -15.19
N LEU A 197 -20.02 1.84 -15.40
CA LEU A 197 -18.65 1.58 -15.83
C LEU A 197 -18.49 1.60 -17.36
N LYS A 198 -19.63 1.63 -18.11
CA LYS A 198 -19.58 1.61 -19.58
C LYS A 198 -18.92 2.86 -20.14
N GLY A 199 -17.95 2.66 -21.04
CA GLY A 199 -17.25 3.77 -21.71
C GLY A 199 -16.23 4.50 -20.84
N LEU A 200 -15.97 4.03 -19.63
CA LEU A 200 -14.94 4.53 -18.75
C LEU A 200 -13.64 3.74 -18.94
N SER A 201 -12.53 4.46 -18.90
CA SER A 201 -11.17 3.91 -19.01
C SER A 201 -10.23 4.54 -18.02
N SER A 202 -9.14 3.86 -17.71
CA SER A 202 -8.02 4.44 -16.96
C SER A 202 -7.56 5.73 -17.63
N GLY A 203 -7.31 6.77 -16.83
CA GLY A 203 -6.92 8.09 -17.29
C GLY A 203 -8.07 9.08 -17.51
N ASP A 204 -9.33 8.61 -17.56
CA ASP A 204 -10.47 9.50 -17.69
C ASP A 204 -10.66 10.36 -16.43
N ARG A 205 -10.98 11.63 -16.61
CA ARG A 205 -11.44 12.49 -15.51
C ARG A 205 -12.95 12.39 -15.39
N VAL A 206 -13.42 12.27 -14.17
CA VAL A 206 -14.85 12.07 -13.87
C VAL A 206 -15.31 12.95 -12.70
N GLU A 207 -16.59 13.36 -12.75
CA GLU A 207 -17.36 13.74 -11.57
C GLU A 207 -18.19 12.52 -11.16
N PHE A 208 -18.23 12.22 -9.88
CA PHE A 208 -19.03 11.11 -9.37
C PHE A 208 -19.86 11.51 -8.15
N THR A 209 -20.95 10.81 -7.94
CA THR A 209 -21.79 10.95 -6.75
C THR A 209 -21.70 9.68 -5.92
N LEU A 210 -21.33 9.84 -4.66
CA LEU A 210 -21.19 8.78 -3.68
C LEU A 210 -22.34 8.80 -2.67
N ASP A 211 -23.01 7.67 -2.48
CA ASP A 211 -23.88 7.44 -1.33
C ASP A 211 -22.98 7.19 -0.11
N THR A 212 -22.97 8.11 0.83
CA THR A 212 -22.09 8.04 2.01
C THR A 212 -22.50 6.94 3.00
N THR A 213 -23.76 6.54 2.98
CA THR A 213 -24.32 5.50 3.87
C THR A 213 -23.92 4.10 3.38
N GLN A 214 -24.09 3.86 2.08
CA GLN A 214 -23.77 2.56 1.46
C GLN A 214 -22.33 2.51 0.91
N ARG A 215 -21.67 3.66 0.77
CA ARG A 215 -20.36 3.84 0.13
C ARG A 215 -20.29 3.29 -1.28
N VAL A 216 -21.32 3.57 -2.02
CA VAL A 216 -21.49 3.11 -3.38
C VAL A 216 -21.59 4.33 -4.29
N VAL A 217 -20.82 4.33 -5.37
CA VAL A 217 -20.96 5.34 -6.41
C VAL A 217 -22.26 5.08 -7.17
N THR A 218 -23.13 6.10 -7.14
CA THR A 218 -24.48 6.02 -7.73
C THR A 218 -24.59 6.74 -9.07
N LYS A 219 -23.62 7.62 -9.38
CA LYS A 219 -23.54 8.36 -10.64
C LYS A 219 -22.09 8.62 -11.01
N ILE A 220 -21.75 8.56 -12.28
CA ILE A 220 -20.45 8.92 -12.83
C ILE A 220 -20.68 9.64 -14.16
N ASP A 221 -20.11 10.84 -14.25
CA ASP A 221 -20.12 11.64 -15.48
C ASP A 221 -18.67 11.87 -15.92
N LYS A 222 -18.35 11.50 -17.16
CA LYS A 222 -17.03 11.76 -17.75
C LYS A 222 -16.90 13.24 -18.06
N LEU A 223 -15.86 13.87 -17.51
CA LEU A 223 -15.56 15.26 -17.79
C LEU A 223 -14.90 15.40 -19.16
N LYS A 224 -15.38 16.33 -19.96
CA LYS A 224 -14.74 16.66 -21.25
C LYS A 224 -13.37 17.28 -20.96
N ARG A 225 -12.41 16.90 -21.78
CA ARG A 225 -11.08 17.54 -21.80
C ARG A 225 -11.17 18.98 -22.24
#